data_6a88ee97caf457d870283e6ec32fecd7
#
_entry.id   6a88ee97caf457d870283e6ec32fecd7
#
_cell.length_a   1.000
_cell.length_b   1.000
_cell.length_c   1.000
_cell.angle_alpha   90.00
_cell.angle_beta   90.00
_cell.angle_gamma   90.00
#
_symmetry.space_group_name_H-M   'P 1'
#
loop_
_entity.id
_entity.type
_entity.pdbx_description
1 polymer ?
#
loop_
_entity_poly.entity_id
_entity_poly.type
_entity_poly.pdbx_seq_one_letter_code
_entity_poly.pdbx_strand_id
1 'polypeptide(L)'
;MELGLKGKVAAITGGTEGIGRATALRLASEGAKVAICARGQEKLDSTAAEIKKAGAEVLAVSADMSKAADVERFMKAVIDRFGRVDILVNNAGTSARGKFLEIEDKTWSSDIELKVFGAIRCTRLAVPHMKKNGGGSILNITISSAKQPGAESYPTSVSRAAGLALTKALSKEYAADNIRVNTVCIGKIKSGQHERRYTREGKKAEDYYRETSKDIPLGRVGEADEVANVITFLVSDAASYVTGTSVNLDGGISGTL
;
A
#
# COMPACT_ATOMS: atom_id res chain seq x y z
N MET A 1 5.11 10.28 -21.06
CA MET A 1 6.17 10.27 -20.03
C MET A 1 6.67 8.85 -19.94
N GLU A 2 7.96 8.65 -20.09
CA GLU A 2 8.55 7.34 -19.86
C GLU A 2 8.75 7.14 -18.35
N LEU A 3 8.26 6.00 -17.83
CA LEU A 3 8.31 5.70 -16.40
C LEU A 3 9.51 4.84 -15.99
N GLY A 4 10.21 4.20 -16.95
CA GLY A 4 11.37 3.34 -16.67
C GLY A 4 11.02 2.06 -15.88
N LEU A 5 9.78 1.58 -15.98
CA LEU A 5 9.27 0.45 -15.18
C LEU A 5 9.42 -0.90 -15.86
N LYS A 6 9.67 -0.92 -17.17
CA LYS A 6 9.80 -2.16 -17.94
C LYS A 6 10.93 -3.05 -17.40
N GLY A 7 10.58 -4.29 -17.05
CA GLY A 7 11.50 -5.28 -16.50
C GLY A 7 11.85 -5.10 -15.02
N LYS A 8 11.42 -4.01 -14.34
CA LYS A 8 11.55 -3.85 -12.89
C LYS A 8 10.68 -4.88 -12.16
N VAL A 9 11.11 -5.29 -10.98
CA VAL A 9 10.37 -6.24 -10.12
C VAL A 9 9.70 -5.48 -8.98
N ALA A 10 8.37 -5.55 -8.94
CA ALA A 10 7.55 -4.91 -7.91
C ALA A 10 6.93 -5.94 -6.97
N ALA A 11 7.22 -5.83 -5.67
CA ALA A 11 6.58 -6.59 -4.61
C ALA A 11 5.48 -5.75 -3.94
N ILE A 12 4.24 -6.25 -3.93
CA ILE A 12 3.07 -5.51 -3.44
C ILE A 12 2.36 -6.34 -2.37
N THR A 13 2.28 -5.82 -1.15
CA THR A 13 1.55 -6.48 -0.08
C THR A 13 0.06 -6.12 -0.11
N GLY A 14 -0.83 -7.09 0.11
CA GLY A 14 -2.28 -6.88 0.00
C GLY A 14 -2.72 -6.61 -1.45
N GLY A 15 -2.16 -7.34 -2.42
CA GLY A 15 -2.28 -7.07 -3.85
C GLY A 15 -3.55 -7.60 -4.54
N THR A 16 -4.57 -8.04 -3.80
CA THR A 16 -5.75 -8.72 -4.39
C THR A 16 -7.03 -7.92 -4.41
N GLU A 17 -7.07 -6.78 -3.74
CA GLU A 17 -8.25 -5.91 -3.69
C GLU A 17 -7.86 -4.42 -3.70
N GLY A 18 -8.79 -3.56 -4.11
CA GLY A 18 -8.68 -2.11 -3.99
C GLY A 18 -7.36 -1.57 -4.55
N ILE A 19 -6.69 -0.74 -3.77
CA ILE A 19 -5.47 -0.03 -4.17
C ILE A 19 -4.34 -1.00 -4.55
N GLY A 20 -4.15 -2.09 -3.77
CA GLY A 20 -3.09 -3.05 -4.05
C GLY A 20 -3.26 -3.77 -5.39
N ARG A 21 -4.51 -4.21 -5.70
CA ARG A 21 -4.83 -4.82 -7.00
C ARG A 21 -4.67 -3.82 -8.15
N ALA A 22 -5.23 -2.61 -8.00
CA ALA A 22 -5.10 -1.56 -9.01
C ALA A 22 -3.63 -1.22 -9.29
N THR A 23 -2.81 -1.09 -8.24
CA THR A 23 -1.36 -0.86 -8.35
C THR A 23 -0.65 -2.01 -9.07
N ALA A 24 -0.99 -3.25 -8.74
CA ALA A 24 -0.41 -4.43 -9.39
C ALA A 24 -0.70 -4.45 -10.90
N LEU A 25 -1.95 -4.19 -11.28
CA LEU A 25 -2.36 -4.13 -12.69
C LEU A 25 -1.72 -2.94 -13.42
N ARG A 26 -1.65 -1.78 -12.77
CA ARG A 26 -1.02 -0.60 -13.36
C ARG A 26 0.48 -0.80 -13.60
N LEU A 27 1.22 -1.31 -12.63
CA LEU A 27 2.64 -1.62 -12.80
C LEU A 27 2.86 -2.70 -13.86
N ALA A 28 1.99 -3.71 -13.93
CA ALA A 28 2.01 -4.72 -14.97
C ALA A 28 1.83 -4.12 -16.37
N SER A 29 0.89 -3.19 -16.55
CA SER A 29 0.67 -2.50 -17.84
C SER A 29 1.85 -1.63 -18.27
N GLU A 30 2.70 -1.20 -17.34
CA GLU A 30 3.97 -0.48 -17.61
C GLU A 30 5.15 -1.45 -17.84
N GLY A 31 4.90 -2.76 -17.92
CA GLY A 31 5.90 -3.78 -18.22
C GLY A 31 6.73 -4.24 -17.02
N ALA A 32 6.32 -3.94 -15.80
CA ALA A 32 6.96 -4.48 -14.61
C ALA A 32 6.59 -5.96 -14.38
N LYS A 33 7.49 -6.73 -13.78
CA LYS A 33 7.21 -8.04 -13.20
C LYS A 33 6.62 -7.83 -11.82
N VAL A 34 5.54 -8.52 -11.49
CA VAL A 34 4.75 -8.24 -10.29
C VAL A 34 4.73 -9.43 -9.35
N ALA A 35 5.02 -9.21 -8.08
CA ALA A 35 4.76 -10.15 -7.01
C ALA A 35 3.67 -9.59 -6.10
N ILE A 36 2.63 -10.38 -5.84
CA ILE A 36 1.54 -10.01 -4.94
C ILE A 36 1.41 -11.01 -3.80
N CYS A 37 1.01 -10.54 -2.64
CA CYS A 37 0.60 -11.41 -1.55
C CYS A 37 -0.72 -10.96 -0.92
N ALA A 38 -1.47 -11.93 -0.42
CA ALA A 38 -2.68 -11.77 0.39
C ALA A 38 -2.98 -13.09 1.10
N ARG A 39 -3.96 -13.10 2.01
CA ARG A 39 -4.32 -14.30 2.78
C ARG A 39 -5.21 -15.28 2.00
N GLY A 40 -6.06 -14.78 1.11
CA GLY A 40 -7.05 -15.58 0.38
C GLY A 40 -6.52 -16.08 -0.96
N GLN A 41 -6.42 -17.41 -1.12
CA GLN A 41 -5.87 -18.04 -2.33
C GLN A 41 -6.72 -17.75 -3.58
N GLU A 42 -8.03 -17.88 -3.50
CA GLU A 42 -8.95 -17.65 -4.62
C GLU A 42 -8.76 -16.26 -5.27
N LYS A 43 -8.69 -15.20 -4.43
CA LYS A 43 -8.45 -13.83 -4.92
C LYS A 43 -7.04 -13.63 -5.45
N LEU A 44 -6.06 -14.34 -4.90
CA LEU A 44 -4.69 -14.35 -5.43
C LEU A 44 -4.66 -14.93 -6.84
N ASP A 45 -5.30 -16.07 -7.05
CA ASP A 45 -5.35 -16.76 -8.33
C ASP A 45 -6.08 -15.92 -9.38
N SER A 46 -7.23 -15.33 -9.01
CA SER A 46 -7.98 -14.42 -9.88
C SER A 46 -7.13 -13.20 -10.29
N THR A 47 -6.52 -12.51 -9.33
CA THR A 47 -5.70 -11.33 -9.63
C THR A 47 -4.45 -11.69 -10.44
N ALA A 48 -3.82 -12.83 -10.15
CA ALA A 48 -2.69 -13.31 -10.93
C ALA A 48 -3.08 -13.61 -12.40
N ALA A 49 -4.28 -14.17 -12.63
CA ALA A 49 -4.80 -14.39 -13.98
C ALA A 49 -4.99 -13.07 -14.74
N GLU A 50 -5.52 -12.04 -14.07
CA GLU A 50 -5.68 -10.70 -14.67
C GLU A 50 -4.32 -10.07 -15.04
N ILE A 51 -3.33 -10.15 -14.14
CA ILE A 51 -1.97 -9.63 -14.39
C ILE A 51 -1.32 -10.36 -15.57
N LYS A 52 -1.46 -11.70 -15.65
CA LYS A 52 -1.00 -12.49 -16.80
C LYS A 52 -1.68 -12.08 -18.08
N LYS A 53 -3.00 -11.84 -18.05
CA LYS A 53 -3.75 -11.38 -19.22
C LYS A 53 -3.28 -10.00 -19.70
N ALA A 54 -2.79 -9.15 -18.81
CA ALA A 54 -2.14 -7.88 -19.15
C ALA A 54 -0.71 -8.04 -19.71
N GLY A 55 -0.21 -9.28 -19.86
CA GLY A 55 1.08 -9.59 -20.46
C GLY A 55 2.28 -9.57 -19.52
N ALA A 56 2.07 -9.42 -18.21
CA ALA A 56 3.16 -9.34 -17.25
C ALA A 56 3.47 -10.69 -16.57
N GLU A 57 4.74 -10.90 -16.19
CA GLU A 57 5.10 -11.97 -15.27
C GLU A 57 4.56 -11.69 -13.87
N VAL A 58 3.92 -12.67 -13.25
CA VAL A 58 3.37 -12.56 -11.91
C VAL A 58 3.77 -13.72 -11.01
N LEU A 59 4.05 -13.38 -9.73
CA LEU A 59 4.17 -14.31 -8.61
C LEU A 59 3.07 -13.98 -7.60
N ALA A 60 2.27 -14.96 -7.23
CA ALA A 60 1.21 -14.81 -6.22
C ALA A 60 1.51 -15.75 -5.04
N VAL A 61 1.56 -15.21 -3.82
CA VAL A 61 1.91 -15.97 -2.61
C VAL A 61 0.89 -15.73 -1.52
N SER A 62 0.30 -16.80 -0.97
CA SER A 62 -0.56 -16.68 0.20
C SER A 62 0.28 -16.36 1.43
N ALA A 63 0.07 -15.17 2.02
CA ALA A 63 0.84 -14.70 3.16
C ALA A 63 0.06 -13.70 4.02
N ASP A 64 0.23 -13.77 5.33
CA ASP A 64 -0.29 -12.80 6.30
C ASP A 64 0.85 -11.87 6.76
N MET A 65 0.76 -10.61 6.39
CA MET A 65 1.81 -9.62 6.68
C MET A 65 1.94 -9.27 8.17
N SER A 66 1.05 -9.74 9.02
CA SER A 66 1.21 -9.66 10.48
C SER A 66 2.16 -10.74 11.04
N LYS A 67 2.50 -11.76 10.25
CA LYS A 67 3.36 -12.89 10.66
C LYS A 67 4.74 -12.78 10.05
N ALA A 68 5.79 -12.74 10.89
CA ALA A 68 7.17 -12.61 10.42
C ALA A 68 7.56 -13.71 9.41
N ALA A 69 7.24 -14.98 9.72
CA ALA A 69 7.54 -16.11 8.85
C ALA A 69 6.86 -16.01 7.46
N ASP A 70 5.65 -15.45 7.39
CA ASP A 70 4.95 -15.25 6.13
C ASP A 70 5.58 -14.12 5.30
N VAL A 71 6.03 -13.05 5.97
CA VAL A 71 6.78 -11.96 5.31
C VAL A 71 8.10 -12.48 4.73
N GLU A 72 8.85 -13.26 5.50
CA GLU A 72 10.11 -13.88 5.05
C GLU A 72 9.86 -14.81 3.85
N ARG A 73 8.85 -15.68 3.93
CA ARG A 73 8.47 -16.59 2.85
C ARG A 73 8.09 -15.83 1.58
N PHE A 74 7.29 -14.76 1.68
CA PHE A 74 6.92 -13.95 0.53
C PHE A 74 8.13 -13.28 -0.10
N MET A 75 8.95 -12.57 0.67
CA MET A 75 10.11 -11.85 0.14
C MET A 75 11.16 -12.81 -0.43
N LYS A 76 11.37 -13.95 0.23
CA LYS A 76 12.24 -15.01 -0.30
C LYS A 76 11.74 -15.53 -1.65
N ALA A 77 10.44 -15.81 -1.77
CA ALA A 77 9.84 -16.27 -3.03
C ALA A 77 10.00 -15.23 -4.17
N VAL A 78 9.92 -13.93 -3.87
CA VAL A 78 10.19 -12.85 -4.85
C VAL A 78 11.63 -12.93 -5.36
N ILE A 79 12.60 -13.06 -4.44
CA ILE A 79 14.01 -13.14 -4.80
C ILE A 79 14.33 -14.43 -5.55
N ASP A 80 13.84 -15.58 -5.09
CA ASP A 80 14.04 -16.87 -5.75
C ASP A 80 13.47 -16.86 -7.19
N ARG A 81 12.33 -16.21 -7.40
CA ARG A 81 11.65 -16.18 -8.72
C ARG A 81 12.25 -15.18 -9.69
N PHE A 82 12.63 -13.99 -9.23
CA PHE A 82 13.02 -12.88 -10.10
C PHE A 82 14.49 -12.44 -9.95
N GLY A 83 15.20 -12.93 -8.93
CA GLY A 83 16.59 -12.59 -8.62
C GLY A 83 16.80 -11.19 -8.04
N ARG A 84 15.74 -10.35 -7.99
CA ARG A 84 15.81 -8.95 -7.58
C ARG A 84 14.48 -8.43 -7.03
N VAL A 85 14.54 -7.32 -6.37
CA VAL A 85 13.38 -6.46 -6.06
C VAL A 85 13.80 -5.01 -6.27
N ASP A 86 13.02 -4.25 -7.05
CA ASP A 86 13.28 -2.84 -7.38
C ASP A 86 12.26 -1.92 -6.71
N ILE A 87 11.04 -2.42 -6.53
CA ILE A 87 9.92 -1.68 -6.01
C ILE A 87 9.27 -2.51 -4.90
N LEU A 88 9.05 -1.86 -3.75
CA LEU A 88 8.26 -2.43 -2.65
C LEU A 88 7.08 -1.50 -2.35
N VAL A 89 5.86 -2.04 -2.42
CA VAL A 89 4.64 -1.33 -2.02
C VAL A 89 4.06 -1.97 -0.76
N ASN A 90 4.26 -1.33 0.38
CA ASN A 90 3.68 -1.71 1.67
C ASN A 90 2.23 -1.19 1.73
N ASN A 91 1.31 -1.97 1.16
CA ASN A 91 -0.11 -1.62 1.07
C ASN A 91 -0.98 -2.41 2.04
N ALA A 92 -0.57 -3.61 2.48
CA ALA A 92 -1.38 -4.44 3.36
C ALA A 92 -1.85 -3.70 4.61
N GLY A 93 -3.15 -3.71 4.84
CA GLY A 93 -3.75 -3.04 5.99
C GLY A 93 -5.27 -3.11 6.00
N THR A 94 -5.82 -2.91 7.18
CA THR A 94 -7.26 -2.81 7.44
C THR A 94 -7.54 -1.56 8.26
N SER A 95 -8.81 -1.17 8.37
CA SER A 95 -9.22 -0.10 9.29
C SER A 95 -9.71 -0.73 10.59
N ALA A 96 -9.09 -0.34 11.70
CA ALA A 96 -9.58 -0.58 13.05
C ALA A 96 -9.80 0.78 13.73
N ARG A 97 -11.02 1.04 14.21
CA ARG A 97 -11.39 2.33 14.80
C ARG A 97 -12.35 2.10 15.97
N GLY A 98 -12.23 2.92 16.98
CA GLY A 98 -13.12 2.87 18.15
C GLY A 98 -12.73 3.90 19.20
N LYS A 99 -13.52 3.95 20.29
CA LYS A 99 -13.25 4.78 21.45
C LYS A 99 -12.06 4.22 22.22
N PHE A 100 -11.22 5.09 22.75
CA PHE A 100 -9.96 4.72 23.37
C PHE A 100 -10.09 3.64 24.45
N LEU A 101 -11.03 3.80 25.36
CA LEU A 101 -11.23 2.87 26.49
C LEU A 101 -11.90 1.54 26.08
N GLU A 102 -12.46 1.45 24.86
CA GLU A 102 -13.16 0.25 24.38
C GLU A 102 -12.25 -0.63 23.50
N ILE A 103 -11.04 -0.16 23.14
CA ILE A 103 -10.12 -0.90 22.27
C ILE A 103 -9.21 -1.78 23.11
N GLU A 104 -9.35 -3.07 22.95
CA GLU A 104 -8.51 -4.07 23.61
C GLU A 104 -7.06 -4.05 23.08
N ASP A 105 -6.10 -4.39 23.93
CA ASP A 105 -4.67 -4.51 23.59
C ASP A 105 -4.43 -5.43 22.39
N LYS A 106 -5.23 -6.48 22.23
CA LYS A 106 -5.16 -7.38 21.08
C LYS A 106 -5.43 -6.65 19.75
N THR A 107 -6.36 -5.70 19.73
CA THR A 107 -6.66 -4.88 18.55
C THR A 107 -5.51 -3.93 18.25
N TRP A 108 -4.91 -3.31 19.27
CA TRP A 108 -3.71 -2.48 19.14
C TRP A 108 -2.55 -3.28 18.56
N SER A 109 -2.25 -4.43 19.17
CA SER A 109 -1.15 -5.30 18.75
C SER A 109 -1.33 -5.77 17.32
N SER A 110 -2.52 -6.23 16.94
CA SER A 110 -2.80 -6.72 15.58
C SER A 110 -2.66 -5.61 14.53
N ASP A 111 -3.08 -4.39 14.86
CA ASP A 111 -3.01 -3.25 13.94
C ASP A 111 -1.55 -2.83 13.70
N ILE A 112 -0.74 -2.76 14.76
CA ILE A 112 0.69 -2.45 14.72
C ILE A 112 1.48 -3.56 14.02
N GLU A 113 1.22 -4.83 14.34
CA GLU A 113 1.88 -5.97 13.70
C GLU A 113 1.67 -5.96 12.18
N LEU A 114 0.43 -5.74 11.73
CA LEU A 114 0.13 -5.74 10.31
C LEU A 114 0.74 -4.54 9.57
N LYS A 115 0.57 -3.33 10.10
CA LYS A 115 0.84 -2.10 9.35
C LYS A 115 2.24 -1.54 9.57
N VAL A 116 2.77 -1.70 10.79
CA VAL A 116 4.11 -1.18 11.16
C VAL A 116 5.15 -2.27 10.98
N PHE A 117 5.02 -3.36 11.73
CA PHE A 117 6.00 -4.45 11.64
C PHE A 117 6.00 -5.15 10.30
N GLY A 118 4.83 -5.32 9.64
CA GLY A 118 4.76 -5.83 8.28
C GLY A 118 5.61 -5.00 7.31
N ALA A 119 5.46 -3.67 7.32
CA ALA A 119 6.25 -2.77 6.48
C ALA A 119 7.75 -2.77 6.85
N ILE A 120 8.10 -2.77 8.15
CA ILE A 120 9.47 -2.84 8.61
C ILE A 120 10.16 -4.13 8.13
N ARG A 121 9.51 -5.28 8.29
CA ARG A 121 10.06 -6.59 7.90
C ARG A 121 10.24 -6.68 6.39
N CYS A 122 9.23 -6.30 5.59
CA CYS A 122 9.36 -6.27 4.13
C CYS A 122 10.50 -5.35 3.69
N THR A 123 10.59 -4.14 4.26
CA THR A 123 11.65 -3.18 3.94
C THR A 123 13.03 -3.72 4.28
N ARG A 124 13.20 -4.32 5.48
CA ARG A 124 14.46 -4.92 5.92
C ARG A 124 14.96 -6.01 4.97
N LEU A 125 14.04 -6.80 4.42
CA LEU A 125 14.36 -7.85 3.45
C LEU A 125 14.58 -7.32 2.03
N ALA A 126 13.95 -6.21 1.65
CA ALA A 126 14.09 -5.62 0.32
C ALA A 126 15.38 -4.80 0.15
N VAL A 127 15.74 -4.00 1.16
CA VAL A 127 16.86 -3.03 1.08
C VAL A 127 18.19 -3.64 0.64
N PRO A 128 18.66 -4.80 1.17
CA PRO A 128 19.92 -5.40 0.72
C PRO A 128 19.93 -5.72 -0.77
N HIS A 129 18.80 -6.16 -1.33
CA HIS A 129 18.67 -6.45 -2.75
C HIS A 129 18.59 -5.18 -3.58
N MET A 130 17.89 -4.14 -3.10
CA MET A 130 17.86 -2.82 -3.76
C MET A 130 19.25 -2.21 -3.82
N LYS A 131 20.03 -2.26 -2.74
CA LYS A 131 21.44 -1.81 -2.73
C LYS A 131 22.27 -2.55 -3.79
N LYS A 132 22.16 -3.87 -3.84
CA LYS A 132 22.85 -4.70 -4.83
C LYS A 132 22.45 -4.36 -6.27
N ASN A 133 21.21 -3.91 -6.49
CA ASN A 133 20.71 -3.52 -7.81
C ASN A 133 21.04 -2.06 -8.19
N GLY A 134 21.74 -1.30 -7.32
CA GLY A 134 22.07 0.12 -7.55
C GLY A 134 20.94 1.09 -7.22
N GLY A 135 19.93 0.66 -6.47
CA GLY A 135 18.84 1.50 -6.00
C GLY A 135 17.49 0.80 -5.99
N GLY A 136 16.46 1.54 -5.61
CA GLY A 136 15.09 1.05 -5.56
C GLY A 136 14.08 2.09 -5.10
N SER A 137 12.81 1.70 -5.03
CA SER A 137 11.75 2.57 -4.54
C SER A 137 10.82 1.84 -3.58
N ILE A 138 10.60 2.43 -2.42
CA ILE A 138 9.69 1.92 -1.39
C ILE A 138 8.53 2.89 -1.24
N LEU A 139 7.32 2.38 -1.31
CA LEU A 139 6.11 3.15 -1.08
C LEU A 139 5.30 2.57 0.07
N ASN A 140 4.99 3.41 1.04
CA ASN A 140 4.13 3.06 2.16
C ASN A 140 2.74 3.67 1.95
N ILE A 141 1.67 2.87 2.09
CA ILE A 141 0.30 3.39 2.13
C ILE A 141 -0.02 3.77 3.56
N THR A 142 -0.41 5.04 3.74
CA THR A 142 -0.95 5.56 5.00
C THR A 142 -2.32 6.22 4.76
N ILE A 143 -2.79 7.03 5.66
CA ILE A 143 -4.06 7.76 5.55
C ILE A 143 -3.85 9.23 5.88
N SER A 144 -4.65 10.13 5.31
CA SER A 144 -4.54 11.57 5.60
C SER A 144 -4.79 11.87 7.08
N SER A 145 -5.67 11.12 7.74
CA SER A 145 -5.90 11.25 9.19
C SER A 145 -4.70 10.80 10.07
N ALA A 146 -3.62 10.26 9.51
CA ALA A 146 -2.37 10.07 10.24
C ALA A 146 -1.63 11.39 10.51
N LYS A 147 -1.81 12.38 9.63
CA LYS A 147 -1.28 13.75 9.81
C LYS A 147 -2.18 14.59 10.74
N GLN A 148 -3.48 14.33 10.70
CA GLN A 148 -4.50 15.07 11.45
C GLN A 148 -5.52 14.08 12.05
N PRO A 149 -5.15 13.36 13.13
CA PRO A 149 -6.03 12.37 13.73
C PRO A 149 -7.22 13.04 14.42
N GLY A 150 -8.44 12.55 14.13
CA GLY A 150 -9.65 12.90 14.87
C GLY A 150 -9.86 11.97 16.07
N ALA A 151 -10.87 12.25 16.87
CA ALA A 151 -11.29 11.35 17.94
C ALA A 151 -11.71 9.98 17.39
N GLU A 152 -11.62 8.94 18.20
CA GLU A 152 -12.02 7.58 17.89
C GLU A 152 -11.33 6.97 16.62
N SER A 153 -10.17 7.51 16.25
CA SER A 153 -9.40 7.06 15.07
C SER A 153 -8.36 5.98 15.40
N TYR A 154 -8.32 5.53 16.65
CA TYR A 154 -7.36 4.52 17.14
C TYR A 154 -7.77 3.08 16.77
N PRO A 155 -6.81 2.16 16.67
CA PRO A 155 -5.36 2.34 16.64
C PRO A 155 -4.83 2.79 15.28
N THR A 156 -5.68 2.83 14.24
CA THR A 156 -5.27 3.06 12.84
C THR A 156 -4.51 4.36 12.65
N SER A 157 -4.91 5.48 13.27
CA SER A 157 -4.19 6.75 13.12
C SER A 157 -2.77 6.67 13.68
N VAL A 158 -2.58 5.97 14.79
CA VAL A 158 -1.27 5.80 15.45
C VAL A 158 -0.35 4.95 14.59
N SER A 159 -0.80 3.77 14.15
CA SER A 159 0.02 2.90 13.30
C SER A 159 0.38 3.55 11.96
N ARG A 160 -0.53 4.34 11.38
CA ARG A 160 -0.28 5.07 10.12
C ARG A 160 0.65 6.27 10.33
N ALA A 161 0.58 6.96 11.47
CA ALA A 161 1.54 8.01 11.82
C ALA A 161 2.96 7.43 12.00
N ALA A 162 3.09 6.25 12.61
CA ALA A 162 4.36 5.52 12.65
C ALA A 162 4.91 5.24 11.25
N GLY A 163 4.04 4.91 10.28
CA GLY A 163 4.42 4.73 8.86
C GLY A 163 4.97 6.02 8.22
N LEU A 164 4.45 7.20 8.58
CA LEU A 164 5.00 8.49 8.11
C LEU A 164 6.40 8.73 8.65
N ALA A 165 6.60 8.52 9.94
CA ALA A 165 7.90 8.66 10.60
C ALA A 165 8.93 7.68 10.01
N LEU A 166 8.54 6.42 9.83
CA LEU A 166 9.36 5.38 9.20
C LEU A 166 9.79 5.79 7.78
N THR A 167 8.85 6.28 6.96
CA THR A 167 9.13 6.77 5.61
C THR A 167 10.21 7.85 5.62
N LYS A 168 10.07 8.85 6.50
CA LYS A 168 11.01 9.97 6.57
C LYS A 168 12.40 9.53 7.04
N ALA A 169 12.48 8.67 8.04
CA ALA A 169 13.75 8.15 8.53
C ALA A 169 14.48 7.34 7.46
N LEU A 170 13.81 6.36 6.84
CA LEU A 170 14.38 5.51 5.79
C LEU A 170 14.80 6.31 4.55
N SER A 171 14.03 7.35 4.17
CA SER A 171 14.37 8.18 3.02
C SER A 171 15.69 8.93 3.17
N LYS A 172 16.07 9.28 4.40
CA LYS A 172 17.36 9.91 4.70
C LYS A 172 18.48 8.89 4.80
N GLU A 173 18.21 7.75 5.43
CA GLU A 173 19.19 6.70 5.68
C GLU A 173 19.69 6.06 4.38
N TYR A 174 18.79 5.82 3.43
CA TYR A 174 19.12 5.09 2.19
C TYR A 174 19.22 5.96 0.94
N ALA A 175 19.21 7.28 1.06
CA ALA A 175 19.36 8.18 -0.08
C ALA A 175 20.69 7.98 -0.83
N ALA A 176 21.79 7.78 -0.10
CA ALA A 176 23.10 7.52 -0.68
C ALA A 176 23.18 6.18 -1.46
N ASP A 177 22.30 5.23 -1.14
CA ASP A 177 22.16 3.96 -1.85
C ASP A 177 21.18 4.06 -3.04
N ASN A 178 20.74 5.27 -3.43
CA ASN A 178 19.74 5.51 -4.48
C ASN A 178 18.41 4.79 -4.21
N ILE A 179 18.02 4.63 -2.94
CA ILE A 179 16.73 4.06 -2.54
C ILE A 179 15.82 5.20 -2.08
N ARG A 180 14.73 5.41 -2.82
CA ARG A 180 13.72 6.41 -2.50
C ARG A 180 12.61 5.79 -1.65
N VAL A 181 12.15 6.52 -0.65
CA VAL A 181 11.06 6.06 0.23
C VAL A 181 10.02 7.16 0.36
N ASN A 182 8.81 6.88 -0.09
CA ASN A 182 7.71 7.84 -0.11
C ASN A 182 6.42 7.24 0.49
N THR A 183 5.47 8.09 0.77
CA THR A 183 4.16 7.71 1.32
C THR A 183 3.05 8.35 0.51
N VAL A 184 1.98 7.59 0.30
CA VAL A 184 0.68 8.09 -0.12
C VAL A 184 -0.28 8.05 1.05
N CYS A 185 -0.86 9.21 1.40
CA CYS A 185 -1.85 9.38 2.46
C CYS A 185 -3.24 9.37 1.83
N ILE A 186 -3.93 8.24 1.88
CA ILE A 186 -5.25 8.11 1.26
C ILE A 186 -6.36 8.65 2.14
N GLY A 187 -7.37 9.21 1.50
CA GLY A 187 -8.66 9.54 2.09
C GLY A 187 -9.66 8.38 1.97
N LYS A 188 -10.87 8.73 1.52
CA LYS A 188 -11.95 7.77 1.26
C LYS A 188 -11.82 7.25 -0.17
N ILE A 189 -11.36 6.01 -0.33
CA ILE A 189 -11.13 5.35 -1.63
C ILE A 189 -12.00 4.10 -1.71
N LYS A 190 -12.70 3.89 -2.83
CA LYS A 190 -13.50 2.69 -3.06
C LYS A 190 -12.65 1.43 -2.93
N SER A 191 -13.13 0.48 -2.14
CA SER A 191 -12.40 -0.75 -1.83
C SER A 191 -13.34 -1.82 -1.29
N GLY A 192 -12.90 -3.07 -1.26
CA GLY A 192 -13.64 -4.16 -0.61
C GLY A 192 -13.93 -3.92 0.89
N GLN A 193 -13.19 -3.03 1.57
CA GLN A 193 -13.54 -2.64 2.95
C GLN A 193 -14.82 -1.80 3.00
N HIS A 194 -15.01 -0.89 2.05
CA HIS A 194 -16.25 -0.11 1.93
C HIS A 194 -17.41 -1.02 1.55
N GLU A 195 -17.19 -1.95 0.63
CA GLU A 195 -18.18 -2.94 0.23
C GLU A 195 -18.67 -3.77 1.42
N ARG A 196 -17.76 -4.35 2.18
CA ARG A 196 -18.11 -5.09 3.41
C ARG A 196 -18.86 -4.22 4.42
N ARG A 197 -18.57 -2.92 4.48
CA ARG A 197 -19.23 -1.98 5.39
C ARG A 197 -20.67 -1.71 4.96
N TYR A 198 -20.92 -1.27 3.72
CA TYR A 198 -22.28 -0.96 3.30
C TYR A 198 -23.16 -2.22 3.25
N THR A 199 -22.59 -3.39 2.91
CA THR A 199 -23.31 -4.66 2.97
C THR A 199 -23.74 -4.99 4.40
N ARG A 200 -22.84 -4.85 5.38
CA ARG A 200 -23.16 -5.05 6.80
C ARG A 200 -24.21 -4.06 7.33
N GLU A 201 -24.19 -2.83 6.83
CA GLU A 201 -25.16 -1.78 7.18
C GLU A 201 -26.49 -1.91 6.41
N GLY A 202 -26.63 -2.88 5.50
CA GLY A 202 -27.83 -3.06 4.66
C GLY A 202 -28.09 -1.90 3.69
N LYS A 203 -27.05 -1.10 3.38
CA LYS A 203 -27.15 0.06 2.49
C LYS A 203 -26.84 -0.33 1.06
N LYS A 204 -27.50 0.33 0.09
CA LYS A 204 -27.08 0.28 -1.31
C LYS A 204 -25.75 1.04 -1.49
N ALA A 205 -24.90 0.57 -2.39
CA ALA A 205 -23.61 1.18 -2.67
C ALA A 205 -23.73 2.67 -3.03
N GLU A 206 -24.70 3.01 -3.87
CA GLU A 206 -24.95 4.41 -4.32
C GLU A 206 -25.26 5.33 -3.15
N ASP A 207 -26.15 4.93 -2.25
CA ASP A 207 -26.55 5.72 -1.09
C ASP A 207 -25.38 5.89 -0.10
N TYR A 208 -24.63 4.79 0.13
CA TYR A 208 -23.46 4.82 0.97
C TYR A 208 -22.37 5.78 0.42
N TYR A 209 -22.07 5.71 -0.87
CA TYR A 209 -21.06 6.59 -1.46
C TYR A 209 -21.56 8.05 -1.56
N ARG A 210 -22.83 8.30 -1.84
CA ARG A 210 -23.42 9.64 -1.80
C ARG A 210 -23.31 10.27 -0.41
N GLU A 211 -23.60 9.50 0.67
CA GLU A 211 -23.45 9.97 2.04
C GLU A 211 -21.98 10.22 2.38
N THR A 212 -21.10 9.28 2.01
CA THR A 212 -19.67 9.35 2.28
C THR A 212 -18.99 10.52 1.58
N SER A 213 -19.52 10.98 0.45
CA SER A 213 -18.96 12.06 -0.38
C SER A 213 -19.26 13.47 0.13
N LYS A 214 -20.22 13.64 1.05
CA LYS A 214 -20.66 14.97 1.52
C LYS A 214 -19.54 15.83 2.11
N ASP A 215 -18.58 15.18 2.79
CA ASP A 215 -17.46 15.84 3.45
C ASP A 215 -16.20 15.90 2.58
N ILE A 216 -16.28 15.47 1.32
CA ILE A 216 -15.14 15.47 0.40
C ILE A 216 -15.22 16.69 -0.49
N PRO A 217 -14.27 17.64 -0.48
CA PRO A 217 -14.31 18.84 -1.33
C PRO A 217 -14.46 18.53 -2.83
N LEU A 218 -13.85 17.47 -3.35
CA LEU A 218 -14.06 17.02 -4.74
C LEU A 218 -15.43 16.38 -4.99
N GLY A 219 -16.33 16.29 -3.99
CA GLY A 219 -17.71 15.81 -4.10
C GLY A 219 -17.87 14.32 -4.35
N ARG A 220 -16.82 13.53 -4.33
CA ARG A 220 -16.87 12.08 -4.57
C ARG A 220 -15.81 11.29 -3.80
N VAL A 221 -16.09 10.03 -3.59
CA VAL A 221 -15.09 9.05 -3.14
C VAL A 221 -14.10 8.78 -4.27
N GLY A 222 -12.81 8.65 -3.97
CA GLY A 222 -11.78 8.35 -4.96
C GLY A 222 -11.83 6.89 -5.43
N GLU A 223 -11.28 6.65 -6.63
CA GLU A 223 -11.13 5.32 -7.20
C GLU A 223 -9.75 4.73 -6.88
N ALA A 224 -9.65 3.41 -6.80
CA ALA A 224 -8.38 2.72 -6.55
C ALA A 224 -7.33 3.00 -7.66
N ASP A 225 -7.79 3.17 -8.90
CA ASP A 225 -6.93 3.46 -10.04
C ASP A 225 -6.30 4.86 -9.97
N GLU A 226 -7.00 5.84 -9.37
CA GLU A 226 -6.42 7.17 -9.16
C GLU A 226 -5.24 7.11 -8.19
N VAL A 227 -5.36 6.28 -7.15
CA VAL A 227 -4.25 6.03 -6.21
C VAL A 227 -3.13 5.25 -6.88
N ALA A 228 -3.45 4.23 -7.66
CA ALA A 228 -2.48 3.42 -8.40
C ALA A 228 -1.65 4.27 -9.39
N ASN A 229 -2.25 5.26 -10.04
CA ASN A 229 -1.54 6.18 -10.94
C ASN A 229 -0.45 6.97 -10.19
N VAL A 230 -0.77 7.53 -9.02
CA VAL A 230 0.21 8.28 -8.22
C VAL A 230 1.28 7.36 -7.63
N ILE A 231 0.90 6.16 -7.17
CA ILE A 231 1.88 5.16 -6.72
C ILE A 231 2.85 4.84 -7.85
N THR A 232 2.33 4.54 -9.04
CA THR A 232 3.14 4.18 -10.22
C THR A 232 4.11 5.30 -10.58
N PHE A 233 3.68 6.57 -10.56
CA PHE A 233 4.56 7.71 -10.75
C PHE A 233 5.64 7.77 -9.66
N LEU A 234 5.29 7.70 -8.38
CA LEU A 234 6.24 7.83 -7.27
C LEU A 234 7.29 6.71 -7.23
N VAL A 235 6.97 5.51 -7.70
CA VAL A 235 7.93 4.40 -7.75
C VAL A 235 8.74 4.36 -9.04
N SER A 236 8.40 5.15 -10.04
CA SER A 236 9.04 5.22 -11.35
C SER A 236 10.28 6.10 -11.37
N ASP A 237 11.07 5.99 -12.44
CA ASP A 237 12.24 6.84 -12.67
C ASP A 237 11.85 8.30 -12.93
N ALA A 238 10.59 8.58 -13.35
CA ALA A 238 10.07 9.94 -13.51
C ALA A 238 9.99 10.72 -12.17
N ALA A 239 9.99 10.01 -11.03
CA ALA A 239 10.04 10.59 -9.70
C ALA A 239 11.43 10.48 -9.03
N SER A 240 12.50 10.42 -9.82
CA SER A 240 13.89 10.18 -9.35
C SER A 240 14.39 11.19 -8.30
N TYR A 241 13.84 12.39 -8.26
CA TYR A 241 14.19 13.44 -7.27
C TYR A 241 13.17 13.58 -6.14
N VAL A 242 12.24 12.61 -6.00
CA VAL A 242 11.18 12.62 -4.97
C VAL A 242 11.45 11.53 -3.95
N THR A 243 11.85 11.91 -2.73
CA THR A 243 12.03 11.00 -1.60
C THR A 243 11.65 11.68 -0.28
N GLY A 244 11.15 10.91 0.68
CA GLY A 244 10.76 11.39 2.01
C GLY A 244 9.50 12.26 2.02
N THR A 245 8.68 12.19 0.97
CA THR A 245 7.41 12.92 0.88
C THR A 245 6.22 12.07 1.35
N SER A 246 5.14 12.75 1.72
CA SER A 246 3.84 12.16 2.00
C SER A 246 2.75 12.91 1.24
N VAL A 247 2.31 12.33 0.13
CA VAL A 247 1.32 12.93 -0.79
C VAL A 247 -0.08 12.62 -0.31
N ASN A 248 -0.91 13.65 -0.11
CA ASN A 248 -2.32 13.47 0.21
C ASN A 248 -3.13 13.13 -1.05
N LEU A 249 -3.85 12.00 -1.00
CA LEU A 249 -4.80 11.55 -2.02
C LEU A 249 -6.16 11.36 -1.39
N ASP A 250 -6.80 12.45 -1.03
CA ASP A 250 -7.99 12.43 -0.18
C ASP A 250 -9.13 13.34 -0.65
N GLY A 251 -9.02 13.89 -1.85
CA GLY A 251 -10.03 14.77 -2.41
C GLY A 251 -10.15 16.12 -1.69
N GLY A 252 -9.13 16.52 -0.93
CA GLY A 252 -9.09 17.76 -0.18
C GLY A 252 -9.68 17.69 1.23
N ILE A 253 -9.91 16.50 1.77
CA ILE A 253 -10.49 16.33 3.13
C ILE A 253 -9.54 16.84 4.22
N SER A 254 -8.24 16.59 4.07
CA SER A 254 -7.25 16.94 5.08
C SER A 254 -6.97 18.44 5.09
N GLY A 255 -6.96 19.05 6.27
CA GLY A 255 -6.51 20.43 6.46
C GLY A 255 -4.98 20.58 6.54
N THR A 256 -4.22 19.52 6.32
CA THR A 256 -2.75 19.53 6.36
C THR A 256 -2.14 19.38 4.97
N LEU A 257 -1.03 20.06 4.76
CA LEU A 257 -0.19 19.94 3.56
C LEU A 257 0.70 18.69 3.61
#